data_32095f6bce21606d545f3f66dc34bc1c
#
_entry.id   32095f6bce21606d545f3f66dc34bc1c
#
_cell.length_a   1.000
_cell.length_b   1.000
_cell.length_c   1.000
_cell.angle_alpha   90.00
_cell.angle_beta   90.00
_cell.angle_gamma   90.00
#
_symmetry.space_group_name_H-M   'P 1'
#
loop_
_entity.id
_entity.type
_entity.pdbx_description
1 polymer ?
#
loop_
_entity_poly.entity_id
_entity_poly.type
_entity_poly.pdbx_seq_one_letter_code
_entity_poly.pdbx_strand_id
1 'polypeptide(L)'
;MRSTFLPLAVCFFLSTALPAAEIPLALPTAALSHLPKGWKVLEVAYGDLNADGRADLVFIREEADPKKVIKQLPANDSVRNYNPRVLTVLLAEDGGFRKLGEYAKLIPPAFDNEWEYYDDRFHGIAFEKGILTVGFKYWTSAGSWWTSMEKYKFRLETGRLRLIGSETDSFHRSSGEKDLVSTNYLTGKIKRTSGLNEFDEKESKPKHEWETLPSRKPVYLEDLPACARTE
;
A
#
# COMPACT_ATOMS: atom_id res chain seq x y z
N MET A 1 -17.52 -26.58 -63.86
CA MET A 1 -17.65 -26.46 -62.41
C MET A 1 -16.80 -25.28 -61.91
N ARG A 2 -17.45 -24.14 -61.62
CA ARG A 2 -16.74 -22.95 -61.12
C ARG A 2 -16.89 -22.92 -59.61
N SER A 3 -15.78 -23.04 -58.90
CA SER A 3 -15.70 -22.96 -57.42
C SER A 3 -15.62 -21.49 -57.03
N THR A 4 -16.58 -20.97 -56.31
CA THR A 4 -16.63 -19.63 -55.74
C THR A 4 -16.05 -19.68 -54.35
N PHE A 5 -14.84 -19.11 -54.17
CA PHE A 5 -14.26 -18.85 -52.83
C PHE A 5 -14.91 -17.59 -52.21
N LEU A 6 -15.49 -17.76 -51.07
CA LEU A 6 -16.02 -16.67 -50.26
C LEU A 6 -14.90 -16.21 -49.28
N PRO A 7 -14.53 -14.93 -49.23
CA PRO A 7 -13.53 -14.47 -48.26
C PRO A 7 -14.11 -14.37 -46.86
N LEU A 8 -13.46 -15.01 -45.90
CA LEU A 8 -13.77 -14.93 -44.48
C LEU A 8 -13.28 -13.56 -43.95
N ALA A 9 -14.22 -12.69 -43.62
CA ALA A 9 -13.91 -11.41 -42.98
C ALA A 9 -13.53 -11.63 -41.49
N VAL A 10 -12.26 -11.45 -41.17
CA VAL A 10 -11.78 -11.44 -39.80
C VAL A 10 -12.03 -10.07 -39.20
N CYS A 11 -13.06 -9.97 -38.36
CA CYS A 11 -13.30 -8.76 -37.56
C CYS A 11 -12.27 -8.69 -36.42
N PHE A 12 -11.31 -7.80 -36.52
CA PHE A 12 -10.46 -7.38 -35.40
C PHE A 12 -11.28 -6.52 -34.45
N PHE A 13 -11.67 -7.07 -33.30
CA PHE A 13 -12.15 -6.27 -32.19
C PHE A 13 -10.95 -5.56 -31.55
N LEU A 14 -10.76 -4.29 -31.91
CA LEU A 14 -9.90 -3.39 -31.14
C LEU A 14 -10.57 -3.16 -29.77
N SER A 15 -10.08 -3.89 -28.76
CA SER A 15 -10.38 -3.59 -27.37
C SER A 15 -9.68 -2.28 -27.01
N THR A 16 -10.38 -1.17 -27.08
CA THR A 16 -9.92 0.09 -26.49
C THR A 16 -10.04 -0.04 -24.99
N ALA A 17 -8.93 -0.35 -24.32
CA ALA A 17 -8.83 -0.19 -22.87
C ALA A 17 -9.09 1.29 -22.56
N LEU A 18 -10.17 1.57 -21.84
CA LEU A 18 -10.42 2.92 -21.30
C LEU A 18 -9.23 3.25 -20.40
N PRO A 19 -8.64 4.45 -20.52
CA PRO A 19 -7.60 4.87 -19.58
C PRO A 19 -8.20 4.85 -18.18
N ALA A 20 -7.48 4.23 -17.23
CA ALA A 20 -7.83 4.31 -15.81
C ALA A 20 -7.92 5.80 -15.47
N ALA A 21 -9.09 6.25 -14.99
CA ALA A 21 -9.28 7.62 -14.58
C ALA A 21 -8.24 7.91 -13.48
N GLU A 22 -7.33 8.84 -13.71
CA GLU A 22 -6.43 9.34 -12.67
C GLU A 22 -7.29 9.89 -11.53
N ILE A 23 -7.19 9.27 -10.35
CA ILE A 23 -7.86 9.77 -9.14
C ILE A 23 -7.20 11.10 -8.81
N PRO A 24 -7.94 12.23 -8.82
CA PRO A 24 -7.33 13.52 -8.52
C PRO A 24 -6.80 13.51 -7.08
N LEU A 25 -5.54 13.89 -6.89
CA LEU A 25 -4.90 14.09 -5.58
C LEU A 25 -5.56 15.19 -4.73
N ALA A 26 -6.61 15.81 -5.25
CA ALA A 26 -7.37 16.85 -4.57
C ALA A 26 -8.49 16.24 -3.72
N LEU A 27 -8.56 16.67 -2.46
CA LEU A 27 -9.69 16.32 -1.59
C LEU A 27 -10.98 16.99 -2.10
N PRO A 28 -12.15 16.34 -1.96
CA PRO A 28 -13.43 16.98 -2.20
C PRO A 28 -13.61 18.16 -1.23
N THR A 29 -14.34 19.18 -1.66
CA THR A 29 -14.55 20.42 -0.87
C THR A 29 -15.04 20.12 0.55
N ALA A 30 -15.94 19.17 0.71
CA ALA A 30 -16.47 18.75 2.01
C ALA A 30 -15.41 18.14 2.95
N ALA A 31 -14.26 17.68 2.43
CA ALA A 31 -13.19 17.10 3.22
C ALA A 31 -12.03 18.09 3.50
N LEU A 32 -12.03 19.29 2.89
CA LEU A 32 -10.94 20.25 3.02
C LEU A 32 -10.72 20.72 4.47
N SER A 33 -11.76 20.77 5.29
CA SER A 33 -11.65 21.12 6.72
C SER A 33 -10.78 20.14 7.52
N HIS A 34 -10.55 18.93 6.98
CA HIS A 34 -9.72 17.89 7.60
C HIS A 34 -8.25 17.96 7.15
N LEU A 35 -7.90 18.87 6.23
CA LEU A 35 -6.51 19.14 5.82
C LEU A 35 -6.01 20.40 6.53
N PRO A 36 -5.14 20.29 7.54
CA PRO A 36 -4.62 21.46 8.25
C PRO A 36 -3.80 22.36 7.34
N LYS A 37 -3.75 23.66 7.66
CA LYS A 37 -2.89 24.61 6.98
C LYS A 37 -1.42 24.17 7.06
N GLY A 38 -0.69 24.26 5.94
CA GLY A 38 0.71 23.82 5.86
C GLY A 38 0.89 22.32 5.62
N TRP A 39 -0.20 21.60 5.32
CA TRP A 39 -0.15 20.19 4.90
C TRP A 39 -0.56 20.05 3.44
N LYS A 40 -0.02 19.06 2.77
CA LYS A 40 -0.38 18.67 1.40
C LYS A 40 -0.88 17.23 1.37
N VAL A 41 -1.70 16.91 0.42
CA VAL A 41 -2.17 15.55 0.16
C VAL A 41 -1.12 14.81 -0.66
N LEU A 42 -0.72 13.62 -0.21
CA LEU A 42 0.17 12.74 -0.96
C LEU A 42 -0.59 11.69 -1.75
N GLU A 43 -1.65 11.15 -1.16
CA GLU A 43 -2.42 10.07 -1.78
C GLU A 43 -3.84 10.05 -1.25
N VAL A 44 -4.78 9.57 -2.07
CA VAL A 44 -6.21 9.50 -1.75
C VAL A 44 -6.76 8.16 -2.23
N ALA A 45 -7.60 7.53 -1.41
CA ALA A 45 -8.36 6.35 -1.78
C ALA A 45 -9.81 6.49 -1.31
N TYR A 46 -10.74 5.99 -2.12
CA TYR A 46 -12.17 5.99 -1.85
C TYR A 46 -12.70 4.57 -1.78
N GLY A 47 -13.63 4.31 -0.86
CA GLY A 47 -14.31 3.03 -0.76
C GLY A 47 -15.25 3.01 0.43
N ASP A 48 -16.20 2.10 0.42
CA ASP A 48 -17.18 1.93 1.50
C ASP A 48 -16.60 1.04 2.59
N LEU A 49 -16.14 1.66 3.70
CA LEU A 49 -15.55 0.98 4.85
C LEU A 49 -16.58 0.36 5.79
N ASN A 50 -17.72 1.02 5.93
CA ASN A 50 -18.74 0.69 6.92
C ASN A 50 -19.93 -0.05 6.33
N ALA A 51 -19.92 -0.32 5.03
CA ALA A 51 -20.97 -0.99 4.27
C ALA A 51 -22.31 -0.23 4.28
N ASP A 52 -22.27 1.12 4.29
CA ASP A 52 -23.46 1.96 4.24
C ASP A 52 -23.85 2.40 2.80
N GLY A 53 -23.07 1.97 1.80
CA GLY A 53 -23.27 2.28 0.40
C GLY A 53 -22.70 3.63 -0.03
N ARG A 54 -22.01 4.37 0.85
CA ARG A 54 -21.36 5.65 0.57
C ARG A 54 -19.85 5.46 0.47
N ALA A 55 -19.22 6.26 -0.38
CA ALA A 55 -17.77 6.22 -0.51
C ALA A 55 -17.11 7.02 0.62
N ASP A 56 -16.47 6.32 1.54
CA ASP A 56 -15.59 6.87 2.56
C ASP A 56 -14.28 7.34 1.92
N LEU A 57 -13.52 8.14 2.64
CA LEU A 57 -12.30 8.75 2.17
C LEU A 57 -11.13 8.43 3.10
N VAL A 58 -10.07 7.88 2.53
CA VAL A 58 -8.78 7.72 3.21
C VAL A 58 -7.75 8.52 2.44
N PHE A 59 -6.94 9.30 3.15
CA PHE A 59 -5.85 10.03 2.51
C PHE A 59 -4.61 10.10 3.40
N ILE A 60 -3.46 10.17 2.73
CA ILE A 60 -2.19 10.46 3.36
C ILE A 60 -1.92 11.95 3.17
N ARG A 61 -1.66 12.64 4.28
CA ARG A 61 -1.17 14.02 4.26
C ARG A 61 0.26 14.08 4.76
N GLU A 62 1.04 15.01 4.20
CA GLU A 62 2.42 15.30 4.60
C GLU A 62 2.53 16.78 4.96
N GLU A 63 3.21 17.09 6.06
CA GLU A 63 3.53 18.49 6.38
C GLU A 63 4.39 19.10 5.27
N ALA A 64 4.18 20.37 4.97
CA ALA A 64 4.89 21.10 3.91
C ALA A 64 5.87 22.14 4.48
N ASP A 65 6.60 21.77 5.53
CA ASP A 65 7.63 22.64 6.12
C ASP A 65 8.94 22.55 5.32
N PRO A 66 9.35 23.63 4.62
CA PRO A 66 10.59 23.63 3.84
C PRO A 66 11.85 23.47 4.70
N LYS A 67 11.79 23.75 6.01
CA LYS A 67 12.92 23.57 6.93
C LYS A 67 13.22 22.11 7.21
N LYS A 68 12.24 21.22 6.97
CA LYS A 68 12.40 19.78 7.10
C LYS A 68 12.82 19.10 5.80
N VAL A 69 13.10 19.88 4.75
CA VAL A 69 13.58 19.39 3.46
C VAL A 69 15.04 19.78 3.30
N ILE A 70 15.94 18.82 3.43
CA ILE A 70 17.38 19.05 3.39
C ILE A 70 17.92 18.56 2.05
N LYS A 71 18.54 19.47 1.29
CA LYS A 71 19.32 19.12 0.10
C LYS A 71 20.71 18.67 0.55
N GLN A 72 21.11 17.47 0.22
CA GLN A 72 22.50 17.04 0.45
C GLN A 72 23.45 17.69 -0.54
N LEU A 73 24.70 17.98 -0.06
CA LEU A 73 25.76 18.65 -0.81
C LEU A 73 26.25 17.86 -2.03
N PRO A 74 27.00 18.45 -2.94
CA PRO A 74 26.93 18.34 -4.40
C PRO A 74 27.31 17.01 -5.05
N ALA A 75 27.52 15.94 -4.30
CA ALA A 75 27.82 14.63 -4.87
C ALA A 75 26.56 13.78 -5.24
N ASN A 76 25.44 14.07 -4.59
CA ASN A 76 24.15 13.42 -4.86
C ASN A 76 23.03 14.45 -4.74
N ASP A 77 22.30 14.73 -5.80
CA ASP A 77 21.10 15.59 -5.80
C ASP A 77 19.93 15.01 -4.94
N SER A 78 20.25 14.20 -3.93
CA SER A 78 19.23 13.59 -3.08
C SER A 78 18.66 14.61 -2.10
N VAL A 79 17.34 14.75 -2.16
CA VAL A 79 16.55 15.56 -1.24
C VAL A 79 16.05 14.67 -0.12
N ARG A 80 16.41 14.98 1.12
CA ARG A 80 15.94 14.29 2.32
C ARG A 80 14.73 15.05 2.88
N ASN A 81 13.57 14.44 2.86
CA ASN A 81 12.32 15.02 3.37
C ASN A 81 11.93 14.34 4.69
N TYR A 82 12.05 15.08 5.79
CA TYR A 82 11.71 14.65 7.14
C TYR A 82 10.31 15.08 7.58
N ASN A 83 9.50 15.64 6.67
CA ASN A 83 8.15 16.05 7.00
C ASN A 83 7.32 14.85 7.47
N PRO A 84 6.62 14.95 8.62
CA PRO A 84 5.77 13.88 9.11
C PRO A 84 4.59 13.63 8.18
N ARG A 85 4.13 12.39 8.19
CA ARG A 85 2.99 11.92 7.43
C ARG A 85 1.91 11.37 8.34
N VAL A 86 0.66 11.57 7.97
CA VAL A 86 -0.48 11.10 8.73
C VAL A 86 -1.48 10.45 7.78
N LEU A 87 -1.90 9.23 8.09
CA LEU A 87 -3.05 8.60 7.47
C LEU A 87 -4.31 9.11 8.17
N THR A 88 -5.23 9.67 7.41
CA THR A 88 -6.52 10.20 7.89
C THR A 88 -7.65 9.39 7.26
N VAL A 89 -8.60 8.97 8.07
CA VAL A 89 -9.78 8.20 7.65
C VAL A 89 -11.04 8.97 7.98
N LEU A 90 -11.85 9.19 6.97
CA LEU A 90 -13.12 9.92 7.05
C LEU A 90 -14.25 9.00 6.58
N LEU A 91 -15.32 8.93 7.34
CA LEU A 91 -16.57 8.27 6.93
C LEU A 91 -17.50 9.30 6.30
N ALA A 92 -18.13 8.90 5.20
CA ALA A 92 -19.12 9.73 4.51
C ALA A 92 -20.41 9.82 5.33
N GLU A 93 -20.91 11.05 5.49
CA GLU A 93 -22.18 11.34 6.15
C GLU A 93 -23.02 12.31 5.30
N ASP A 94 -24.27 12.54 5.69
CA ASP A 94 -25.12 13.49 4.98
C ASP A 94 -24.51 14.89 5.08
N GLY A 95 -24.14 15.44 3.89
CA GLY A 95 -23.56 16.76 3.77
C GLY A 95 -22.05 16.87 3.97
N GLY A 96 -21.33 15.75 4.18
CA GLY A 96 -19.88 15.82 4.31
C GLY A 96 -19.18 14.56 4.79
N PHE A 97 -18.18 14.76 5.63
CA PHE A 97 -17.37 13.68 6.18
C PHE A 97 -17.18 13.84 7.68
N ARG A 98 -17.25 12.73 8.41
CA ARG A 98 -16.87 12.62 9.82
C ARG A 98 -15.54 11.89 9.94
N LYS A 99 -14.63 12.45 10.74
CA LYS A 99 -13.34 11.82 11.01
C LYS A 99 -13.53 10.55 11.87
N LEU A 100 -13.07 9.41 11.34
CA LEU A 100 -12.93 8.17 12.09
C LEU A 100 -11.64 8.18 12.92
N GLY A 101 -10.49 8.55 12.29
CA GLY A 101 -9.22 8.57 12.98
C GLY A 101 -8.10 9.23 12.19
N GLU A 102 -6.99 9.52 12.91
CA GLU A 102 -5.73 10.00 12.39
C GLU A 102 -4.60 9.15 12.97
N TYR A 103 -3.73 8.66 12.10
CA TYR A 103 -2.70 7.68 12.44
C TYR A 103 -1.32 8.20 12.02
N ALA A 104 -0.68 8.93 12.93
CA ALA A 104 0.58 9.63 12.67
C ALA A 104 1.83 8.72 12.75
N LYS A 105 1.69 7.50 13.25
CA LYS A 105 2.82 6.58 13.43
C LYS A 105 2.96 5.57 12.30
N LEU A 106 1.88 5.31 11.55
CA LEU A 106 1.86 4.24 10.56
C LEU A 106 2.75 4.56 9.34
N ILE A 107 2.64 5.77 8.82
CA ILE A 107 3.35 6.18 7.61
C ILE A 107 4.61 6.96 8.00
N PRO A 108 5.81 6.42 7.69
CA PRO A 108 7.05 7.13 8.00
C PRO A 108 7.22 8.37 7.11
N PRO A 109 8.04 9.34 7.51
CA PRO A 109 8.56 10.36 6.61
C PRO A 109 9.24 9.72 5.39
N ALA A 110 9.35 10.46 4.29
CA ALA A 110 10.07 9.97 3.11
C ALA A 110 11.52 9.62 3.42
N PHE A 111 12.11 10.35 4.34
CA PHE A 111 13.45 10.08 4.86
C PHE A 111 13.42 10.00 6.39
N ASP A 112 14.13 9.03 6.93
CA ASP A 112 14.27 8.75 8.37
C ASP A 112 15.72 8.37 8.66
N ASN A 113 16.34 8.98 9.69
CA ASN A 113 17.74 8.72 10.04
C ASN A 113 17.98 7.27 10.50
N GLU A 114 16.97 6.61 11.05
CA GLU A 114 17.06 5.20 11.45
C GLU A 114 17.20 4.28 10.24
N TRP A 115 16.70 4.73 9.07
CA TRP A 115 16.64 3.97 7.82
C TRP A 115 17.29 4.72 6.65
N GLU A 116 18.43 5.36 6.89
CA GLU A 116 19.07 6.29 5.95
C GLU A 116 19.45 5.70 4.57
N TYR A 117 19.57 4.37 4.48
CA TYR A 117 19.89 3.65 3.24
C TYR A 117 18.66 3.20 2.46
N TYR A 118 17.47 3.43 2.99
CA TYR A 118 16.22 3.06 2.33
C TYR A 118 15.65 4.24 1.55
N ASP A 119 15.06 3.94 0.41
CA ASP A 119 14.16 4.86 -0.29
C ASP A 119 12.89 5.11 0.54
N ASP A 120 12.05 6.04 0.06
CA ASP A 120 10.72 6.24 0.65
C ASP A 120 9.98 4.90 0.75
N ARG A 121 9.71 4.49 1.98
CA ARG A 121 9.11 3.18 2.26
C ARG A 121 7.61 3.12 2.01
N PHE A 122 6.93 4.26 2.01
CA PHE A 122 5.50 4.29 1.72
C PHE A 122 5.24 3.96 0.26
N HIS A 123 4.37 2.98 0.00
CA HIS A 123 4.10 2.46 -1.35
C HIS A 123 2.59 2.45 -1.70
N GLY A 124 1.82 3.28 -1.02
CA GLY A 124 0.45 3.55 -1.41
C GLY A 124 -0.63 2.96 -0.52
N ILE A 125 -1.84 3.40 -0.78
CA ILE A 125 -3.07 2.91 -0.17
C ILE A 125 -4.03 2.43 -1.26
N ALA A 126 -4.83 1.41 -0.96
CA ALA A 126 -5.85 0.90 -1.86
C ALA A 126 -7.11 0.50 -1.10
N PHE A 127 -8.24 0.57 -1.80
CA PHE A 127 -9.53 0.15 -1.29
C PHE A 127 -10.11 -0.94 -2.18
N GLU A 128 -10.48 -2.06 -1.59
CA GLU A 128 -11.19 -3.11 -2.30
C GLU A 128 -12.15 -3.83 -1.35
N LYS A 129 -13.45 -3.89 -1.71
CA LYS A 129 -14.49 -4.66 -1.00
C LYS A 129 -14.52 -4.38 0.52
N GLY A 130 -14.49 -3.11 0.90
CA GLY A 130 -14.50 -2.71 2.32
C GLY A 130 -13.20 -2.93 3.08
N ILE A 131 -12.11 -3.25 2.37
CA ILE A 131 -10.79 -3.48 2.95
C ILE A 131 -9.86 -2.34 2.53
N LEU A 132 -9.30 -1.65 3.51
CA LEU A 132 -8.20 -0.71 3.32
C LEU A 132 -6.87 -1.50 3.31
N THR A 133 -6.09 -1.34 2.26
CA THR A 133 -4.73 -1.88 2.18
C THR A 133 -3.74 -0.73 2.24
N VAL A 134 -2.70 -0.87 3.07
CA VAL A 134 -1.56 0.05 3.14
C VAL A 134 -0.32 -0.71 2.72
N GLY A 135 0.42 -0.18 1.74
CA GLY A 135 1.60 -0.80 1.16
C GLY A 135 2.89 -0.11 1.60
N PHE A 136 3.94 -0.93 1.79
CA PHE A 136 5.30 -0.48 2.05
C PHE A 136 6.27 -1.22 1.13
N LYS A 137 7.36 -0.55 0.76
CA LYS A 137 8.46 -1.11 -0.02
C LYS A 137 9.76 -0.91 0.73
N TYR A 138 10.54 -1.97 0.83
CA TYR A 138 11.86 -1.93 1.44
C TYR A 138 12.90 -2.21 0.36
N TRP A 139 13.53 -1.17 -0.10
CA TRP A 139 14.64 -1.21 -1.04
C TRP A 139 15.78 -0.38 -0.50
N THR A 140 17.00 -0.87 -0.60
CA THR A 140 18.20 -0.16 -0.17
C THR A 140 19.28 -0.25 -1.25
N SER A 141 20.02 0.85 -1.46
CA SER A 141 21.14 0.90 -2.38
C SER A 141 22.39 0.19 -1.83
N ALA A 142 22.49 -0.01 -0.51
CA ALA A 142 23.61 -0.62 0.18
C ALA A 142 23.14 -1.50 1.34
N GLY A 143 23.99 -2.43 1.78
CA GLY A 143 23.76 -3.26 2.97
C GLY A 143 22.94 -4.52 2.75
N SER A 144 22.11 -4.60 1.71
CA SER A 144 21.33 -5.80 1.41
C SER A 144 21.01 -5.94 -0.07
N TRP A 145 21.03 -7.17 -0.55
CA TRP A 145 20.52 -7.54 -1.87
C TRP A 145 19.03 -7.90 -1.85
N TRP A 146 18.44 -8.05 -0.68
CA TRP A 146 17.02 -8.31 -0.53
C TRP A 146 16.21 -7.03 -0.69
N THR A 147 15.07 -7.16 -1.34
CA THR A 147 14.02 -6.15 -1.41
C THR A 147 12.70 -6.79 -1.07
N SER A 148 11.77 -6.03 -0.48
CA SER A 148 10.45 -6.55 -0.15
C SER A 148 9.35 -5.54 -0.37
N MET A 149 8.16 -6.07 -0.63
CA MET A 149 6.89 -5.36 -0.65
C MET A 149 6.03 -5.93 0.47
N GLU A 150 5.51 -5.07 1.32
CA GLU A 150 4.62 -5.45 2.40
C GLU A 150 3.26 -4.79 2.23
N LYS A 151 2.19 -5.52 2.51
CA LYS A 151 0.81 -5.02 2.47
C LYS A 151 0.11 -5.40 3.75
N TYR A 152 -0.53 -4.42 4.37
CA TYR A 152 -1.34 -4.59 5.57
C TYR A 152 -2.79 -4.31 5.23
N LYS A 153 -3.68 -5.25 5.55
CA LYS A 153 -5.10 -5.21 5.20
C LYS A 153 -5.94 -4.96 6.44
N PHE A 154 -6.75 -3.93 6.40
CA PHE A 154 -7.60 -3.51 7.51
C PHE A 154 -9.07 -3.53 7.13
N ARG A 155 -9.92 -3.91 8.08
CA ARG A 155 -11.36 -3.84 7.98
C ARG A 155 -11.92 -3.07 9.16
N LEU A 156 -12.94 -2.25 8.93
CA LEU A 156 -13.63 -1.55 10.01
C LEU A 156 -14.47 -2.55 10.83
N GLU A 157 -14.16 -2.68 12.11
CA GLU A 157 -14.89 -3.49 13.07
C GLU A 157 -15.12 -2.68 14.33
N THR A 158 -16.37 -2.55 14.76
CA THR A 158 -16.76 -1.80 15.98
C THR A 158 -16.15 -0.39 16.07
N GLY A 159 -16.07 0.33 14.93
CA GLY A 159 -15.55 1.70 14.89
C GLY A 159 -14.02 1.81 14.87
N ARG A 160 -13.28 0.70 14.75
CA ARG A 160 -11.82 0.66 14.69
C ARG A 160 -11.34 -0.14 13.47
N LEU A 161 -10.20 0.24 12.91
CA LEU A 161 -9.58 -0.47 11.80
C LEU A 161 -8.76 -1.66 12.33
N ARG A 162 -9.34 -2.86 12.23
CA ARG A 162 -8.70 -4.11 12.64
C ARG A 162 -7.81 -4.65 11.54
N LEU A 163 -6.57 -5.03 11.88
CA LEU A 163 -5.68 -5.78 11.02
C LEU A 163 -6.23 -7.18 10.80
N ILE A 164 -6.53 -7.54 9.54
CA ILE A 164 -7.10 -8.84 9.17
C ILE A 164 -6.15 -9.68 8.36
N GLY A 165 -5.16 -9.09 7.70
CA GLY A 165 -4.18 -9.79 6.88
C GLY A 165 -2.92 -8.97 6.67
N SER A 166 -1.80 -9.66 6.45
CA SER A 166 -0.59 -9.07 5.89
C SER A 166 0.02 -9.99 4.83
N GLU A 167 0.70 -9.40 3.88
CA GLU A 167 1.42 -10.09 2.82
C GLU A 167 2.80 -9.47 2.70
N THR A 168 3.85 -10.30 2.65
CA THR A 168 5.21 -9.91 2.34
C THR A 168 5.67 -10.68 1.12
N ASP A 169 6.12 -9.96 0.11
CA ASP A 169 6.76 -10.48 -1.09
C ASP A 169 8.21 -9.98 -1.08
N SER A 170 9.17 -10.88 -0.94
CA SER A 170 10.58 -10.53 -0.86
C SER A 170 11.39 -11.34 -1.87
N PHE A 171 12.38 -10.69 -2.49
CA PHE A 171 13.30 -11.39 -3.36
C PHE A 171 14.72 -10.83 -3.28
N HIS A 172 15.67 -11.71 -3.59
CA HIS A 172 17.09 -11.39 -3.66
C HIS A 172 17.43 -10.89 -5.06
N ARG A 173 17.84 -9.64 -5.20
CA ARG A 173 18.02 -8.92 -6.47
C ARG A 173 19.08 -9.51 -7.41
N SER A 174 20.03 -10.29 -6.92
CA SER A 174 21.06 -10.89 -7.78
C SER A 174 20.76 -12.34 -8.18
N SER A 175 20.09 -13.12 -7.30
CA SER A 175 19.79 -14.53 -7.56
C SER A 175 18.36 -14.78 -8.06
N GLY A 176 17.43 -13.84 -7.82
CA GLY A 176 16.02 -14.05 -8.08
C GLY A 176 15.32 -14.92 -7.03
N GLU A 177 16.04 -15.45 -6.04
CA GLU A 177 15.42 -16.20 -4.94
C GLU A 177 14.30 -15.38 -4.30
N LYS A 178 13.10 -15.98 -4.17
CA LYS A 178 11.88 -15.27 -3.77
C LYS A 178 11.11 -16.03 -2.72
N ASP A 179 10.64 -15.29 -1.71
CA ASP A 179 9.83 -15.78 -0.62
C ASP A 179 8.54 -14.96 -0.49
N LEU A 180 7.44 -15.66 -0.19
CA LEU A 180 6.15 -15.04 0.12
C LEU A 180 5.70 -15.44 1.51
N VAL A 181 5.24 -14.46 2.29
CA VAL A 181 4.60 -14.71 3.59
C VAL A 181 3.21 -14.10 3.57
N SER A 182 2.20 -14.89 3.89
CA SER A 182 0.81 -14.42 4.01
C SER A 182 0.26 -14.79 5.38
N THR A 183 -0.15 -13.78 6.14
CA THR A 183 -0.71 -13.95 7.47
C THR A 183 -2.19 -13.60 7.47
N ASN A 184 -3.02 -14.50 7.96
CA ASN A 184 -4.44 -14.25 8.22
C ASN A 184 -4.68 -14.11 9.72
N TYR A 185 -4.87 -12.88 10.19
CA TYR A 185 -5.05 -12.58 11.62
C TYR A 185 -6.41 -13.01 12.17
N LEU A 186 -7.41 -13.25 11.30
CA LEU A 186 -8.72 -13.75 11.73
C LEU A 186 -8.66 -15.23 12.10
N THR A 187 -7.92 -16.02 11.32
CA THR A 187 -7.75 -17.45 11.55
C THR A 187 -6.50 -17.78 12.37
N GLY A 188 -5.56 -16.82 12.46
CA GLY A 188 -4.26 -17.00 13.11
C GLY A 188 -3.30 -17.89 12.32
N LYS A 189 -3.49 -18.04 11.01
CA LYS A 189 -2.63 -18.87 10.16
C LYS A 189 -1.63 -18.04 9.39
N ILE A 190 -0.40 -18.54 9.29
CA ILE A 190 0.68 -17.99 8.47
C ILE A 190 0.99 -19.02 7.39
N LYS A 191 1.05 -18.61 6.14
CA LYS A 191 1.55 -19.41 5.03
C LYS A 191 2.88 -18.81 4.57
N ARG A 192 3.94 -19.61 4.60
CA ARG A 192 5.23 -19.28 3.98
C ARG A 192 5.38 -20.06 2.69
N THR A 193 5.83 -19.40 1.64
CA THR A 193 6.13 -20.03 0.36
C THR A 193 7.56 -19.68 -0.03
N SER A 194 8.40 -20.68 -0.17
CA SER A 194 9.80 -20.56 -0.60
C SER A 194 10.04 -21.34 -1.89
N GLY A 195 11.27 -21.27 -2.42
CA GLY A 195 11.64 -21.97 -3.65
C GLY A 195 11.02 -21.39 -4.90
N LEU A 196 10.67 -20.11 -4.86
CA LEU A 196 10.26 -19.31 -6.01
C LEU A 196 11.47 -18.61 -6.61
N ASN A 197 11.39 -18.24 -7.90
CA ASN A 197 12.38 -17.41 -8.56
C ASN A 197 11.69 -16.27 -9.32
N GLU A 198 12.10 -15.03 -9.04
CA GLU A 198 11.55 -13.81 -9.66
C GLU A 198 11.96 -13.69 -11.13
N PHE A 199 13.11 -14.24 -11.50
CA PHE A 199 13.67 -14.11 -12.86
C PHE A 199 13.31 -15.30 -13.76
N ASP A 200 13.04 -16.48 -13.18
CA ASP A 200 12.70 -17.67 -13.93
C ASP A 200 11.63 -18.52 -13.20
N GLU A 201 10.39 -18.38 -13.65
CA GLU A 201 9.27 -19.17 -13.10
C GLU A 201 9.44 -20.68 -13.32
N LYS A 202 10.18 -21.12 -14.36
CA LYS A 202 10.41 -22.55 -14.65
C LYS A 202 11.36 -23.20 -13.65
N GLU A 203 12.25 -22.43 -13.05
CA GLU A 203 13.12 -22.88 -11.97
C GLU A 203 12.39 -22.92 -10.62
N SER A 204 11.22 -22.29 -10.53
CA SER A 204 10.42 -22.23 -9.31
C SER A 204 9.94 -23.62 -8.90
N LYS A 205 10.25 -24.00 -7.65
CA LYS A 205 9.78 -25.22 -6.98
C LYS A 205 9.14 -24.84 -5.64
N PRO A 206 7.92 -24.29 -5.67
CA PRO A 206 7.31 -23.73 -4.47
C PRO A 206 7.12 -24.79 -3.38
N LYS A 207 7.59 -24.48 -2.19
CA LYS A 207 7.36 -25.21 -0.95
C LYS A 207 6.47 -24.37 -0.06
N HIS A 208 5.51 -25.01 0.59
CA HIS A 208 4.56 -24.34 1.47
C HIS A 208 4.71 -24.84 2.89
N GLU A 209 4.89 -23.93 3.81
CA GLU A 209 4.92 -24.19 5.24
C GLU A 209 3.79 -23.43 5.92
N TRP A 210 3.18 -24.05 6.92
CA TRP A 210 2.08 -23.45 7.67
C TRP A 210 2.44 -23.34 9.13
N GLU A 211 2.24 -22.14 9.67
CA GLU A 211 2.46 -21.84 11.08
C GLU A 211 1.17 -21.26 11.69
N THR A 212 1.17 -21.16 13.00
CA THR A 212 0.06 -20.52 13.73
C THR A 212 0.61 -19.35 14.53
N LEU A 213 -0.07 -18.22 14.48
CA LEU A 213 0.27 -17.06 15.30
C LEU A 213 0.27 -17.40 16.79
N PRO A 214 1.27 -16.93 17.54
CA PRO A 214 1.35 -17.17 18.99
C PRO A 214 0.21 -16.53 19.76
N SER A 215 -0.40 -15.49 19.19
CA SER A 215 -1.56 -14.80 19.77
C SER A 215 -2.59 -14.47 18.70
N ARG A 216 -3.86 -14.59 19.05
CA ARG A 216 -5.01 -14.21 18.21
C ARG A 216 -5.74 -12.98 18.74
N LYS A 217 -5.12 -12.22 19.64
CA LYS A 217 -5.70 -10.97 20.10
C LYS A 217 -5.87 -10.02 18.91
N PRO A 218 -7.03 -9.34 18.78
CA PRO A 218 -7.20 -8.33 17.74
C PRO A 218 -6.13 -7.27 17.83
N VAL A 219 -5.55 -6.92 16.68
CA VAL A 219 -4.61 -5.81 16.51
C VAL A 219 -5.33 -4.74 15.70
N TYR A 220 -5.26 -3.52 16.14
CA TYR A 220 -5.88 -2.40 15.45
C TYR A 220 -4.81 -1.46 14.89
N LEU A 221 -5.19 -0.63 13.92
CA LEU A 221 -4.26 0.24 13.20
C LEU A 221 -3.50 1.17 14.14
N GLU A 222 -4.16 1.69 15.17
CA GLU A 222 -3.55 2.55 16.19
C GLU A 222 -2.56 1.83 17.11
N ASP A 223 -2.62 0.50 17.19
CA ASP A 223 -1.73 -0.31 18.02
C ASP A 223 -0.44 -0.71 17.27
N LEU A 224 -0.39 -0.48 15.95
CA LEU A 224 0.78 -0.83 15.16
C LEU A 224 1.96 0.12 15.45
N PRO A 225 3.18 -0.43 15.61
CA PRO A 225 4.37 0.38 15.70
C PRO A 225 4.60 1.18 14.41
N ALA A 226 5.41 2.22 14.48
CA ALA A 226 5.85 2.93 13.29
C ALA A 226 6.53 1.94 12.34
N CYS A 227 6.05 1.86 11.09
CA CYS A 227 6.50 0.89 10.09
C CYS A 227 6.46 -0.54 10.66
N ALA A 228 5.28 -1.12 10.68
CA ALA A 228 5.06 -2.44 11.24
C ALA A 228 5.96 -3.49 10.58
N ARG A 229 7.18 -3.69 11.08
CA ARG A 229 7.85 -4.96 10.94
C ARG A 229 7.21 -5.90 11.96
N THR A 230 6.44 -6.82 11.49
CA THR A 230 6.21 -8.07 12.24
C THR A 230 7.51 -8.86 12.13
N GLU A 231 8.31 -8.88 13.22
CA GLU A 231 9.43 -9.81 13.38
C GLU A 231 8.98 -11.26 13.19
#